data_0fa682d2f417dccb421a7eaca49bd34f
#
_entry.id   0fa682d2f417dccb421a7eaca49bd34f
#
_cell.length_a   1.000
_cell.length_b   1.000
_cell.length_c   1.000
_cell.angle_alpha   90.00
_cell.angle_beta   90.00
_cell.angle_gamma   90.00
#
_symmetry.space_group_name_H-M   'P 1'
#
loop_
_entity.id
_entity.type
_entity.pdbx_description
1 polymer ?
#
loop_
_entity_poly.entity_id
_entity_poly.type
_entity_poly.pdbx_seq_one_letter_code
_entity_poly.pdbx_strand_id
1 'polypeptide(L)'
;MNKEKHKNNTILYEISKDDLKHILANHSVWVSTEEKEGEQANLAGYNLRGVVLLGENLKKANFEGANLYGAYLKNTTLEQANLSGVNLRGANLRWVNLQGANLSGSNLVRADLHESNLKETNLIGANLKMTEGLTEKQVNLAQTNETTKLPSSFY
;
A
#
# COMPACT_ATOMS: atom_id res chain seq x y z
N MET A 1 22.21 7.22 -6.68
CA MET A 1 20.76 6.95 -6.83
C MET A 1 20.44 6.70 -8.29
N ASN A 2 20.15 5.45 -8.68
CA ASN A 2 19.75 5.11 -10.05
C ASN A 2 18.26 5.38 -10.23
N LYS A 3 17.91 6.04 -11.34
CA LYS A 3 16.51 6.30 -11.74
C LYS A 3 16.17 5.43 -12.93
N GLU A 4 15.21 4.51 -12.81
CA GLU A 4 14.65 3.79 -13.96
C GLU A 4 13.36 4.46 -14.45
N LYS A 5 13.25 4.63 -15.79
CA LYS A 5 12.03 5.13 -16.45
C LYS A 5 11.08 3.98 -16.73
N HIS A 6 9.94 3.95 -16.08
CA HIS A 6 8.82 3.07 -16.47
C HIS A 6 7.89 3.77 -17.46
N LYS A 7 7.16 2.98 -18.28
CA LYS A 7 6.34 3.40 -19.45
C LYS A 7 5.33 4.55 -19.22
N ASN A 8 5.14 5.04 -18.01
CA ASN A 8 4.24 6.15 -17.68
C ASN A 8 4.97 7.43 -17.27
N ASN A 9 6.24 7.60 -17.66
CA ASN A 9 7.05 8.78 -17.35
C ASN A 9 7.24 9.09 -15.84
N THR A 10 6.87 8.18 -14.95
CA THR A 10 7.12 8.30 -13.52
C THR A 10 8.53 7.84 -13.23
N ILE A 11 9.35 8.73 -12.69
CA ILE A 11 10.71 8.39 -12.26
C ILE A 11 10.61 7.77 -10.86
N LEU A 12 11.00 6.49 -10.74
CA LEU A 12 11.09 5.80 -9.45
C LEU A 12 12.53 5.81 -8.95
N TYR A 13 12.70 5.82 -7.64
CA TYR A 13 13.99 5.68 -6.98
C TYR A 13 14.27 4.22 -6.68
N GLU A 14 15.48 3.77 -6.95
CA GLU A 14 15.93 2.45 -6.52
C GLU A 14 16.43 2.52 -5.07
N ILE A 15 16.19 1.45 -4.31
CA ILE A 15 16.63 1.31 -2.92
C ILE A 15 17.44 0.04 -2.76
N SER A 16 18.55 0.11 -2.02
CA SER A 16 19.28 -1.08 -1.65
C SER A 16 18.54 -1.87 -0.57
N LYS A 17 18.84 -3.18 -0.47
CA LYS A 17 18.25 -4.01 0.60
C LYS A 17 18.67 -3.53 1.99
N ASP A 18 19.88 -3.03 2.14
CA ASP A 18 20.40 -2.55 3.42
C ASP A 18 19.74 -1.23 3.82
N ASP A 19 19.54 -0.30 2.86
CA ASP A 19 18.83 0.96 3.13
C ASP A 19 17.37 0.70 3.51
N LEU A 20 16.69 -0.20 2.77
CA LEU A 20 15.33 -0.58 3.11
C LEU A 20 15.24 -1.19 4.52
N LYS A 21 16.16 -2.11 4.85
CA LYS A 21 16.23 -2.72 6.18
C LYS A 21 16.43 -1.67 7.28
N HIS A 22 17.28 -0.68 7.03
CA HIS A 22 17.54 0.42 7.96
C HIS A 22 16.30 1.29 8.17
N ILE A 23 15.60 1.67 7.08
CA ILE A 23 14.35 2.43 7.15
C ILE A 23 13.28 1.67 7.97
N LEU A 24 13.13 0.36 7.71
CA LEU A 24 12.15 -0.46 8.43
C LEU A 24 12.50 -0.60 9.92
N ALA A 25 13.78 -0.75 10.26
CA ALA A 25 14.23 -0.82 11.66
C ALA A 25 13.96 0.49 12.40
N ASN A 26 14.28 1.64 11.81
CA ASN A 26 13.99 2.96 12.38
C ASN A 26 12.48 3.17 12.56
N HIS A 27 11.68 2.76 11.57
CA HIS A 27 10.23 2.85 11.67
C HIS A 27 9.66 1.97 12.77
N SER A 28 10.21 0.78 12.99
CA SER A 28 9.80 -0.10 14.09
C SER A 28 10.04 0.57 15.45
N VAL A 29 11.17 1.24 15.63
CA VAL A 29 11.45 2.05 16.83
C VAL A 29 10.45 3.19 16.95
N TRP A 30 10.20 3.92 15.86
CA TRP A 30 9.27 5.04 15.83
C TRP A 30 7.84 4.65 16.25
N VAL A 31 7.34 3.52 15.75
CA VAL A 31 6.02 3.00 16.14
C VAL A 31 6.01 2.52 17.59
N SER A 32 7.03 1.77 18.02
CA SER A 32 7.07 1.16 19.35
C SER A 32 7.27 2.19 20.49
N THR A 33 7.85 3.34 20.17
CA THR A 33 8.06 4.44 21.11
C THR A 33 6.98 5.52 21.06
N GLU A 34 5.85 5.25 20.37
CA GLU A 34 4.80 6.24 20.15
C GLU A 34 5.32 7.54 19.51
N GLU A 35 6.13 7.38 18.46
CA GLU A 35 6.69 8.47 17.63
C GLU A 35 7.75 9.34 18.34
N LYS A 36 8.29 8.87 19.47
CA LYS A 36 9.28 9.64 20.27
C LYS A 36 10.72 9.41 19.82
N GLU A 37 11.03 8.23 19.30
CA GLU A 37 12.36 7.83 18.82
C GLU A 37 12.24 7.15 17.46
N GLY A 38 13.35 7.02 16.73
CA GLY A 38 13.36 6.49 15.38
C GLY A 38 12.82 7.47 14.36
N GLU A 39 12.46 6.99 13.20
CA GLU A 39 11.95 7.80 12.09
C GLU A 39 10.79 7.09 11.37
N GLN A 40 9.79 7.87 11.01
CA GLN A 40 8.70 7.39 10.16
C GLN A 40 9.25 6.93 8.81
N ALA A 41 8.90 5.70 8.38
CA ALA A 41 9.32 5.21 7.07
C ALA A 41 8.79 6.09 5.94
N ASN A 42 9.71 6.66 5.17
CA ASN A 42 9.39 7.38 3.94
C ASN A 42 9.93 6.59 2.73
N LEU A 43 9.02 5.91 2.06
CA LEU A 43 9.27 5.07 0.89
C LEU A 43 8.56 5.62 -0.36
N ALA A 44 8.21 6.91 -0.34
CA ALA A 44 7.55 7.59 -1.46
C ALA A 44 8.40 7.53 -2.74
N GLY A 45 7.77 7.12 -3.85
CA GLY A 45 8.41 7.06 -5.16
C GLY A 45 9.47 5.98 -5.33
N TYR A 46 9.65 5.08 -4.36
CA TYR A 46 10.61 3.98 -4.51
C TYR A 46 10.06 2.81 -5.33
N ASN A 47 10.95 2.16 -6.07
CA ASN A 47 10.69 0.89 -6.73
C ASN A 47 10.83 -0.27 -5.74
N LEU A 48 9.70 -0.74 -5.25
CA LEU A 48 9.57 -1.81 -4.26
C LEU A 48 8.88 -3.06 -4.86
N ARG A 49 9.04 -3.26 -6.17
CA ARG A 49 8.43 -4.40 -6.86
C ARG A 49 8.84 -5.72 -6.21
N GLY A 50 7.83 -6.55 -5.90
CA GLY A 50 8.01 -7.87 -5.31
C GLY A 50 8.61 -7.86 -3.90
N VAL A 51 8.64 -6.71 -3.23
CA VAL A 51 9.17 -6.61 -1.87
C VAL A 51 8.41 -7.52 -0.91
N VAL A 52 9.12 -8.08 0.06
CA VAL A 52 8.55 -8.93 1.11
C VAL A 52 8.51 -8.14 2.41
N LEU A 53 7.30 -7.80 2.86
CA LEU A 53 7.02 -7.02 4.07
C LEU A 53 5.99 -7.73 4.96
N LEU A 54 6.03 -9.06 4.99
CA LEU A 54 5.06 -9.90 5.72
C LEU A 54 5.04 -9.57 7.21
N GLY A 55 3.86 -9.22 7.72
CA GLY A 55 3.65 -8.98 9.15
C GLY A 55 4.28 -7.71 9.71
N GLU A 56 4.90 -6.87 8.87
CA GLU A 56 5.52 -5.62 9.31
C GLU A 56 4.46 -4.64 9.86
N ASN A 57 4.85 -3.88 10.88
CA ASN A 57 4.05 -2.75 11.35
C ASN A 57 4.50 -1.47 10.65
N LEU A 58 3.76 -1.09 9.60
CA LEU A 58 4.01 0.08 8.77
C LEU A 58 2.92 1.16 8.97
N LYS A 59 2.39 1.23 10.19
CA LYS A 59 1.42 2.25 10.57
C LYS A 59 1.95 3.65 10.26
N LYS A 60 1.14 4.45 9.56
CA LYS A 60 1.46 5.79 9.10
C LYS A 60 2.64 5.91 8.12
N ALA A 61 3.24 4.82 7.65
CA ALA A 61 4.34 4.89 6.69
C ALA A 61 3.91 5.61 5.39
N ASN A 62 4.87 6.26 4.72
CA ASN A 62 4.63 6.96 3.46
C ASN A 62 5.14 6.14 2.29
N PHE A 63 4.23 5.70 1.43
CA PHE A 63 4.47 4.98 0.16
C PHE A 63 3.95 5.75 -1.06
N GLU A 64 3.67 7.04 -0.94
CA GLU A 64 3.10 7.83 -2.03
C GLU A 64 3.81 7.59 -3.37
N GLY A 65 3.05 7.19 -4.39
CA GLY A 65 3.58 6.94 -5.73
C GLY A 65 4.60 5.81 -5.86
N ALA A 66 4.83 5.02 -4.82
CA ALA A 66 5.75 3.88 -4.86
C ALA A 66 5.25 2.75 -5.78
N ASN A 67 6.16 1.92 -6.27
CA ASN A 67 5.82 0.73 -7.02
C ASN A 67 5.90 -0.52 -6.13
N LEU A 68 4.76 -1.00 -5.69
CA LEU A 68 4.57 -2.23 -4.90
C LEU A 68 3.99 -3.38 -5.76
N TYR A 69 4.24 -3.38 -7.08
CA TYR A 69 3.77 -4.44 -7.98
C TYR A 69 4.19 -5.82 -7.47
N GLY A 70 3.21 -6.71 -7.26
CA GLY A 70 3.45 -8.07 -6.78
C GLY A 70 4.06 -8.17 -5.38
N ALA A 71 3.99 -7.12 -4.57
CA ALA A 71 4.52 -7.12 -3.21
C ALA A 71 3.80 -8.13 -2.31
N TYR A 72 4.53 -8.68 -1.34
CA TYR A 72 4.02 -9.60 -0.32
C TYR A 72 3.79 -8.84 0.98
N LEU A 73 2.52 -8.45 1.22
CA LEU A 73 2.10 -7.61 2.34
C LEU A 73 1.14 -8.33 3.31
N LYS A 74 1.05 -9.66 3.21
CA LYS A 74 0.17 -10.45 4.06
C LYS A 74 0.41 -10.16 5.56
N ASN A 75 -0.67 -9.96 6.33
CA ASN A 75 -0.64 -9.63 7.76
C ASN A 75 0.08 -8.29 8.12
N THR A 76 0.41 -7.46 7.16
CA THR A 76 1.04 -6.16 7.41
C THR A 76 0.04 -5.18 8.02
N THR A 77 0.48 -4.34 8.93
CA THR A 77 -0.29 -3.18 9.41
C THR A 77 0.10 -1.95 8.60
N LEU A 78 -0.85 -1.41 7.84
CA LEU A 78 -0.74 -0.18 7.05
C LEU A 78 -1.78 0.87 7.53
N GLU A 79 -2.17 0.79 8.79
CA GLU A 79 -3.11 1.72 9.41
C GLU A 79 -2.63 3.16 9.23
N GLN A 80 -3.51 4.02 8.69
CA GLN A 80 -3.22 5.43 8.42
C GLN A 80 -2.01 5.70 7.49
N ALA A 81 -1.50 4.69 6.79
CA ALA A 81 -0.41 4.88 5.83
C ALA A 81 -0.85 5.71 4.62
N ASN A 82 0.09 6.46 4.03
CA ASN A 82 -0.12 7.12 2.74
C ASN A 82 0.31 6.20 1.59
N LEU A 83 -0.66 5.68 0.86
CA LEU A 83 -0.53 4.82 -0.32
C LEU A 83 -1.13 5.48 -1.57
N SER A 84 -1.27 6.83 -1.58
CA SER A 84 -1.84 7.54 -2.71
C SER A 84 -1.02 7.34 -3.99
N GLY A 85 -1.70 7.05 -5.09
CA GLY A 85 -1.07 6.79 -6.38
C GLY A 85 -0.14 5.58 -6.46
N VAL A 86 -0.11 4.72 -5.44
CA VAL A 86 0.74 3.54 -5.38
C VAL A 86 0.33 2.50 -6.42
N ASN A 87 1.31 1.77 -6.98
CA ASN A 87 1.05 0.61 -7.81
C ASN A 87 1.11 -0.67 -6.98
N LEU A 88 -0.04 -1.21 -6.60
CA LEU A 88 -0.24 -2.48 -5.87
C LEU A 88 -0.76 -3.61 -6.77
N ARG A 89 -0.63 -3.47 -8.08
CA ARG A 89 -1.12 -4.51 -9.00
C ARG A 89 -0.53 -5.87 -8.66
N GLY A 90 -1.41 -6.87 -8.47
CA GLY A 90 -1.03 -8.25 -8.15
C GLY A 90 -0.39 -8.43 -6.76
N ALA A 91 -0.45 -7.44 -5.88
CA ALA A 91 0.07 -7.55 -4.52
C ALA A 91 -0.78 -8.51 -3.67
N ASN A 92 -0.14 -9.22 -2.75
CA ASN A 92 -0.82 -10.02 -1.74
C ASN A 92 -1.09 -9.15 -0.50
N LEU A 93 -2.36 -8.74 -0.35
CA LEU A 93 -2.86 -7.91 0.74
C LEU A 93 -3.80 -8.70 1.70
N ARG A 94 -3.67 -10.03 1.74
CA ARG A 94 -4.51 -10.86 2.64
C ARG A 94 -4.27 -10.49 4.10
N TRP A 95 -5.36 -10.30 4.85
CA TRP A 95 -5.34 -9.94 6.27
C TRP A 95 -4.55 -8.66 6.59
N VAL A 96 -4.36 -7.79 5.61
CA VAL A 96 -3.72 -6.49 5.84
C VAL A 96 -4.68 -5.56 6.60
N ASN A 97 -4.12 -4.77 7.52
CA ASN A 97 -4.89 -3.69 8.15
C ASN A 97 -4.61 -2.37 7.42
N LEU A 98 -5.60 -1.91 6.63
CA LEU A 98 -5.58 -0.64 5.89
C LEU A 98 -6.50 0.42 6.53
N GLN A 99 -6.90 0.24 7.78
CA GLN A 99 -7.81 1.17 8.42
C GLN A 99 -7.31 2.62 8.35
N GLY A 100 -8.13 3.51 7.80
CA GLY A 100 -7.80 4.93 7.64
C GLY A 100 -6.65 5.22 6.67
N ALA A 101 -6.13 4.23 5.94
CA ALA A 101 -5.08 4.45 4.94
C ALA A 101 -5.59 5.24 3.73
N ASN A 102 -4.71 6.01 3.10
CA ASN A 102 -5.01 6.72 1.87
C ASN A 102 -4.54 5.92 0.65
N LEU A 103 -5.46 5.32 -0.10
CA LEU A 103 -5.25 4.60 -1.36
C LEU A 103 -5.81 5.35 -2.57
N SER A 104 -6.03 6.66 -2.44
CA SER A 104 -6.59 7.46 -3.54
C SER A 104 -5.75 7.36 -4.81
N GLY A 105 -6.41 7.14 -5.95
CA GLY A 105 -5.74 7.01 -7.25
C GLY A 105 -4.80 5.81 -7.41
N SER A 106 -4.80 4.87 -6.47
CA SER A 106 -3.92 3.69 -6.50
C SER A 106 -4.37 2.64 -7.52
N ASN A 107 -3.44 1.78 -7.94
CA ASN A 107 -3.71 0.65 -8.83
C ASN A 107 -3.64 -0.66 -8.05
N LEU A 108 -4.80 -1.26 -7.75
CA LEU A 108 -4.93 -2.56 -7.07
C LEU A 108 -5.38 -3.69 -8.03
N VAL A 109 -5.30 -3.50 -9.33
CA VAL A 109 -5.72 -4.53 -10.30
C VAL A 109 -5.09 -5.88 -9.98
N ARG A 110 -5.91 -6.93 -9.81
CA ARG A 110 -5.49 -8.29 -9.43
C ARG A 110 -4.79 -8.39 -8.06
N ALA A 111 -4.95 -7.42 -7.18
CA ALA A 111 -4.51 -7.57 -5.79
C ALA A 111 -5.44 -8.54 -5.03
N ASP A 112 -4.89 -9.27 -4.08
CA ASP A 112 -5.63 -10.17 -3.20
C ASP A 112 -5.96 -9.44 -1.89
N LEU A 113 -7.26 -9.17 -1.66
CA LEU A 113 -7.80 -8.41 -0.52
C LEU A 113 -8.59 -9.30 0.46
N HIS A 114 -8.45 -10.62 0.40
CA HIS A 114 -9.15 -11.51 1.34
C HIS A 114 -8.89 -11.09 2.79
N GLU A 115 -10.00 -10.92 3.54
CA GLU A 115 -9.99 -10.59 4.96
C GLU A 115 -9.20 -9.31 5.31
N SER A 116 -8.98 -8.42 4.34
CA SER A 116 -8.36 -7.12 4.61
C SER A 116 -9.31 -6.18 5.35
N ASN A 117 -8.78 -5.37 6.26
CA ASN A 117 -9.54 -4.33 6.94
C ASN A 117 -9.47 -3.03 6.13
N LEU A 118 -10.59 -2.66 5.48
CA LEU A 118 -10.72 -1.44 4.68
C LEU A 118 -11.54 -0.35 5.39
N LYS A 119 -11.74 -0.46 6.71
CA LYS A 119 -12.52 0.54 7.46
C LYS A 119 -11.88 1.93 7.30
N GLU A 120 -12.70 2.90 6.86
CA GLU A 120 -12.26 4.30 6.66
C GLU A 120 -11.11 4.47 5.64
N THR A 121 -10.77 3.44 4.87
CA THR A 121 -9.76 3.53 3.81
C THR A 121 -10.26 4.42 2.68
N ASN A 122 -9.46 5.39 2.26
CA ASN A 122 -9.77 6.23 1.10
C ASN A 122 -9.42 5.48 -0.20
N LEU A 123 -10.44 5.08 -0.96
CA LEU A 123 -10.33 4.40 -2.26
C LEU A 123 -10.80 5.29 -3.44
N ILE A 124 -10.95 6.60 -3.23
CA ILE A 124 -11.38 7.52 -4.28
C ILE A 124 -10.41 7.47 -5.47
N GLY A 125 -10.92 7.20 -6.67
CA GLY A 125 -10.10 7.07 -7.87
C GLY A 125 -9.24 5.81 -7.96
N ALA A 126 -9.30 4.92 -6.96
CA ALA A 126 -8.55 3.65 -6.98
C ALA A 126 -9.11 2.68 -8.03
N ASN A 127 -8.23 1.87 -8.61
CA ASN A 127 -8.60 0.83 -9.56
C ASN A 127 -8.50 -0.55 -8.91
N LEU A 128 -9.67 -1.12 -8.54
CA LEU A 128 -9.83 -2.44 -7.91
C LEU A 128 -10.32 -3.51 -8.91
N LYS A 129 -10.23 -3.27 -10.20
CA LYS A 129 -10.66 -4.27 -11.19
C LYS A 129 -9.90 -5.58 -10.99
N MET A 130 -10.65 -6.69 -11.08
CA MET A 130 -10.10 -8.05 -10.97
C MET A 130 -9.41 -8.33 -9.61
N THR A 131 -9.67 -7.55 -8.55
CA THR A 131 -9.21 -7.91 -7.20
C THR A 131 -9.91 -9.18 -6.73
N GLU A 132 -9.19 -9.95 -5.92
CA GLU A 132 -9.70 -11.17 -5.30
C GLU A 132 -10.08 -10.90 -3.84
N GLY A 133 -11.11 -11.60 -3.35
CA GLY A 133 -11.53 -11.56 -1.95
C GLY A 133 -12.17 -10.26 -1.48
N LEU A 134 -12.42 -9.29 -2.37
CA LEU A 134 -13.12 -8.06 -2.03
C LEU A 134 -14.63 -8.33 -1.87
N THR A 135 -15.21 -7.88 -0.78
CA THR A 135 -16.62 -8.04 -0.43
C THR A 135 -17.34 -6.70 -0.37
N GLU A 136 -18.68 -6.72 -0.54
CA GLU A 136 -19.51 -5.51 -0.38
C GLU A 136 -19.35 -4.89 1.02
N LYS A 137 -19.22 -5.73 2.06
CA LYS A 137 -18.98 -5.25 3.42
C LYS A 137 -17.71 -4.42 3.53
N GLN A 138 -16.61 -4.88 2.92
CA GLN A 138 -15.34 -4.12 2.92
C GLN A 138 -15.49 -2.81 2.15
N VAL A 139 -16.12 -2.81 0.98
CA VAL A 139 -16.36 -1.60 0.17
C VAL A 139 -17.23 -0.59 0.92
N ASN A 140 -18.29 -1.04 1.59
CA ASN A 140 -19.18 -0.18 2.36
C ASN A 140 -18.52 0.46 3.58
N LEU A 141 -17.44 -0.10 4.10
CA LEU A 141 -16.65 0.47 5.20
C LEU A 141 -15.58 1.46 4.71
N ALA A 142 -15.27 1.46 3.42
CA ALA A 142 -14.28 2.34 2.80
C ALA A 142 -14.94 3.62 2.24
N GLN A 143 -14.12 4.60 1.90
CA GLN A 143 -14.54 5.82 1.19
C GLN A 143 -14.35 5.59 -0.32
N THR A 144 -15.45 5.59 -1.06
CA THR A 144 -15.49 5.42 -2.52
C THR A 144 -16.32 6.50 -3.17
N ASN A 145 -16.16 6.69 -4.49
CA ASN A 145 -17.03 7.53 -5.30
C ASN A 145 -17.14 6.97 -6.74
N GLU A 146 -17.76 7.72 -7.64
CA GLU A 146 -17.96 7.34 -9.05
C GLU A 146 -16.66 7.10 -9.83
N THR A 147 -15.51 7.61 -9.35
CA THR A 147 -14.20 7.38 -9.99
C THR A 147 -13.52 6.10 -9.50
N THR A 148 -14.02 5.48 -8.42
CA THR A 148 -13.53 4.19 -7.91
C THR A 148 -13.97 3.06 -8.85
N LYS A 149 -13.01 2.28 -9.36
CA LYS A 149 -13.30 1.19 -10.31
C LYS A 149 -13.34 -0.16 -9.57
N LEU A 150 -14.53 -0.64 -9.27
CA LEU A 150 -14.74 -1.93 -8.60
C LEU A 150 -14.64 -3.11 -9.60
N PRO A 151 -14.47 -4.36 -9.10
CA PRO A 151 -14.62 -5.57 -9.91
C PRO A 151 -16.00 -5.65 -10.58
N SER A 152 -16.09 -6.33 -11.73
CA SER A 152 -17.34 -6.49 -12.49
C SER A 152 -18.46 -7.20 -11.71
N SER A 153 -18.11 -7.98 -10.69
CA SER A 153 -19.07 -8.64 -9.79
C SER A 153 -19.89 -7.70 -8.91
N PHE A 154 -19.53 -6.41 -8.88
CA PHE A 154 -20.24 -5.38 -8.11
C PHE A 154 -21.29 -4.60 -8.92
N TYR A 155 -21.47 -4.93 -10.24
CA TYR A 155 -22.38 -4.22 -11.15
C TYR A 155 -23.48 -5.12 -11.72
#